data_631bc9ea8ed0cd05d7004e28fe436f14
#
_entry.id   631bc9ea8ed0cd05d7004e28fe436f14
#
_cell.length_a   1.000
_cell.length_b   1.000
_cell.length_c   1.000
_cell.angle_alpha   90.00
_cell.angle_beta   90.00
_cell.angle_gamma   90.00
#
_symmetry.space_group_name_H-M   'P 1'
#
loop_
_entity.id
_entity.type
_entity.pdbx_description
1 polymer ?
#
loop_
_entity_poly.entity_id
_entity_poly.type
_entity_poly.pdbx_seq_one_letter_code
_entity_poly.pdbx_strand_id
1 'polypeptide(L)'
;MDNKPRRIANPVLVYGYEGPHYFCDREEETRKLVSALANGRNVTLAAPRRIGKTGLIHNVFNRVRNSEDNIICIYVDIFPTRCLADFVHLLGKAVFEAVQSHSERLFSKVTSFLSSCRPAISFDPLTGSPSFSIDIAPSMEEKSLSDIFNCLEKSEVPVYIAIDEFQQVASYPESGTEAMLRSRIQFMHNVHFIFSGSQQHLIYEMFLSAKRPFYNSTQIMNLTTIDPENYYTFADRLFGEGGRTIDKSLFMFIYKCFEGYTWYVQTILNRLYETGENITDKSQVTEAIRDIVRENTMVYQNTIAMLPDKQLQVLKALAKEGKTATPNKGAFIQKYSLKAASTVSSALSALIDKELVYRSPDGYSVYDRFLEIWLREE
;
A
#
# COMPACT_ATOMS: atom_id res chain seq x y z
N MET A 1 19.75 10.94 26.75
CA MET A 1 20.54 10.35 25.65
C MET A 1 20.07 11.01 24.37
N ASP A 2 20.93 11.77 23.72
CA ASP A 2 20.61 12.52 22.49
C ASP A 2 20.20 11.54 21.38
N ASN A 3 18.91 11.49 21.12
CA ASN A 3 18.35 10.72 20.02
C ASN A 3 18.56 11.51 18.71
N LYS A 4 19.82 11.66 18.29
CA LYS A 4 20.10 12.21 16.95
C LYS A 4 19.49 11.26 15.94
N PRO A 5 18.64 11.73 15.04
CA PRO A 5 18.04 10.87 14.01
C PRO A 5 19.17 10.17 13.25
N ARG A 6 19.02 8.87 13.04
CA ARG A 6 19.98 8.07 12.26
C ARG A 6 20.14 8.74 10.90
N ARG A 7 21.35 9.18 10.57
CA ARG A 7 21.62 9.86 9.29
C ARG A 7 21.46 8.84 8.17
N ILE A 8 20.38 8.97 7.40
CA ILE A 8 20.10 8.12 6.25
C ILE A 8 21.02 8.59 5.11
N ALA A 9 21.73 7.67 4.48
CA ALA A 9 22.70 8.00 3.43
C ALA A 9 22.04 8.62 2.20
N ASN A 10 20.88 8.11 1.80
CA ASN A 10 20.05 8.68 0.75
C ASN A 10 18.69 9.07 1.35
N PRO A 11 18.39 10.37 1.49
CA PRO A 11 17.17 10.84 2.15
C PRO A 11 15.91 10.67 1.29
N VAL A 12 16.05 10.35 0.00
CA VAL A 12 14.92 10.04 -0.87
C VAL A 12 14.56 8.57 -0.71
N LEU A 13 13.63 8.29 0.17
CA LEU A 13 13.23 6.91 0.48
C LEU A 13 12.36 6.33 -0.63
N VAL A 14 12.71 5.14 -1.09
CA VAL A 14 11.89 4.36 -2.04
C VAL A 14 10.95 3.41 -1.30
N TYR A 15 11.38 2.92 -0.13
CA TYR A 15 10.65 1.98 0.71
C TYR A 15 10.64 2.42 2.17
N GLY A 16 9.61 2.02 2.87
CA GLY A 16 9.49 2.25 4.30
C GLY A 16 9.02 3.65 4.70
N TYR A 17 9.06 3.91 5.99
CA TYR A 17 8.74 5.19 6.61
C TYR A 17 9.74 5.46 7.75
N GLU A 18 10.51 6.53 7.65
CA GLU A 18 11.57 6.89 8.60
C GLU A 18 11.28 8.23 9.31
N GLY A 19 10.00 8.55 9.44
CA GLY A 19 9.55 9.74 10.14
C GLY A 19 9.09 10.87 9.21
N PRO A 20 8.48 11.93 9.80
CA PRO A 20 7.84 13.00 9.04
C PRO A 20 8.82 13.82 8.21
N HIS A 21 10.09 13.88 8.60
CA HIS A 21 11.12 14.59 7.83
C HIS A 21 11.31 14.02 6.40
N TYR A 22 11.18 12.71 6.26
CA TYR A 22 11.33 11.99 4.98
C TYR A 22 9.99 11.68 4.31
N PHE A 23 8.89 12.21 4.82
CA PHE A 23 7.54 12.04 4.30
C PHE A 23 7.06 13.32 3.64
N CYS A 24 6.61 13.21 2.38
CA CYS A 24 6.22 14.37 1.58
C CYS A 24 4.75 14.69 1.72
N ASP A 25 4.44 15.94 2.10
CA ASP A 25 3.09 16.49 2.09
C ASP A 25 2.05 15.64 2.87
N ARG A 26 0.81 15.57 2.42
CA ARG A 26 -0.29 14.79 3.02
C ARG A 26 -0.79 15.34 4.36
N GLU A 27 -0.56 16.61 4.62
CA GLU A 27 -0.98 17.26 5.87
C GLU A 27 -2.50 17.23 6.02
N GLU A 28 -3.22 17.49 4.93
CA GLU A 28 -4.68 17.50 4.93
C GLU A 28 -5.24 16.09 5.13
N GLU A 29 -4.70 15.11 4.40
CA GLU A 29 -5.12 13.71 4.54
C GLU A 29 -4.80 13.17 5.93
N THR A 30 -3.61 13.49 6.46
CA THR A 30 -3.22 13.12 7.84
C THR A 30 -4.20 13.71 8.85
N ARG A 31 -4.53 15.01 8.73
CA ARG A 31 -5.49 15.68 9.61
C ARG A 31 -6.88 15.09 9.52
N LYS A 32 -7.36 14.78 8.31
CA LYS A 32 -8.68 14.15 8.07
C LYS A 32 -8.75 12.75 8.70
N LEU A 33 -7.70 11.93 8.55
CA LEU A 33 -7.63 10.60 9.14
C LEU A 33 -7.63 10.67 10.65
N VAL A 34 -6.76 11.48 11.26
CA VAL A 34 -6.72 11.67 12.72
C VAL A 34 -8.06 12.14 13.23
N SER A 35 -8.67 13.15 12.60
CA SER A 35 -9.98 13.66 12.99
C SER A 35 -11.09 12.61 12.87
N ALA A 36 -11.08 11.77 11.84
CA ALA A 36 -12.08 10.73 11.67
C ALA A 36 -11.98 9.69 12.80
N LEU A 37 -10.77 9.18 13.07
CA LEU A 37 -10.54 8.19 14.12
C LEU A 37 -10.86 8.74 15.51
N ALA A 38 -10.42 9.96 15.82
CA ALA A 38 -10.72 10.62 17.11
C ALA A 38 -12.21 10.88 17.34
N ASN A 39 -13.02 10.91 16.26
CA ASN A 39 -14.47 11.03 16.34
C ASN A 39 -15.21 9.69 16.15
N GLY A 40 -14.54 8.57 16.35
CA GLY A 40 -15.15 7.25 16.33
C GLY A 40 -15.53 6.74 14.94
N ARG A 41 -14.94 7.27 13.86
CA ARG A 41 -15.26 6.86 12.49
C ARG A 41 -14.17 5.97 11.94
N ASN A 42 -14.58 4.81 11.42
CA ASN A 42 -13.72 3.96 10.60
C ASN A 42 -13.54 4.60 9.22
N VAL A 43 -12.36 4.42 8.63
CA VAL A 43 -12.01 5.00 7.32
C VAL A 43 -11.58 3.91 6.34
N THR A 44 -12.01 4.03 5.10
CA THR A 44 -11.45 3.23 3.99
C THR A 44 -10.60 4.13 3.10
N LEU A 45 -9.31 3.83 3.05
CA LEU A 45 -8.32 4.53 2.25
C LEU A 45 -8.15 3.82 0.91
N ALA A 46 -8.81 4.35 -0.12
CA ALA A 46 -8.78 3.79 -1.46
C ALA A 46 -7.82 4.57 -2.37
N ALA A 47 -6.85 3.88 -2.94
CA ALA A 47 -5.90 4.49 -3.89
C ALA A 47 -5.18 3.43 -4.72
N PRO A 48 -4.68 3.76 -5.90
CA PRO A 48 -3.80 2.88 -6.66
C PRO A 48 -2.57 2.45 -5.85
N ARG A 49 -1.92 1.37 -6.25
CA ARG A 49 -0.59 1.04 -5.72
C ARG A 49 0.40 2.17 -5.99
N ARG A 50 1.47 2.23 -5.20
CA ARG A 50 2.61 3.13 -5.44
C ARG A 50 2.30 4.63 -5.26
N ILE A 51 1.18 4.97 -4.62
CA ILE A 51 0.72 6.34 -4.33
C ILE A 51 1.11 6.81 -2.90
N GLY A 52 1.61 5.90 -2.04
CA GLY A 52 2.06 6.23 -0.69
C GLY A 52 1.02 5.98 0.42
N LYS A 53 0.03 5.07 0.24
CA LYS A 53 -0.96 4.70 1.28
C LYS A 53 -0.33 4.28 2.60
N THR A 54 0.56 3.30 2.53
CA THR A 54 1.25 2.75 3.70
C THR A 54 2.06 3.82 4.43
N GLY A 55 2.77 4.69 3.68
CA GLY A 55 3.48 5.83 4.25
C GLY A 55 2.56 6.80 4.99
N LEU A 56 1.37 7.10 4.42
CA LEU A 56 0.37 7.94 5.08
C LEU A 56 -0.14 7.31 6.38
N ILE A 57 -0.42 6.02 6.41
CA ILE A 57 -0.85 5.30 7.62
C ILE A 57 0.21 5.41 8.71
N HIS A 58 1.48 5.14 8.37
CA HIS A 58 2.59 5.26 9.32
C HIS A 58 2.79 6.70 9.79
N ASN A 59 2.61 7.70 8.92
CA ASN A 59 2.69 9.11 9.30
C ASN A 59 1.57 9.50 10.28
N VAL A 60 0.34 9.05 10.04
CA VAL A 60 -0.80 9.22 10.97
C VAL A 60 -0.48 8.60 12.33
N PHE A 61 0.02 7.36 12.35
CA PHE A 61 0.37 6.67 13.59
C PHE A 61 1.54 7.33 14.31
N ASN A 62 2.53 7.83 13.58
CA ASN A 62 3.62 8.62 14.17
C ASN A 62 3.09 9.89 14.85
N ARG A 63 2.21 10.63 14.16
CA ARG A 63 1.59 11.85 14.69
C ARG A 63 0.75 11.56 15.94
N VAL A 64 -0.05 10.51 15.92
CA VAL A 64 -0.89 10.10 17.05
C VAL A 64 -0.05 9.67 18.25
N ARG A 65 1.01 8.89 18.05
CA ARG A 65 1.92 8.46 19.14
C ARG A 65 2.68 9.62 19.78
N ASN A 66 2.94 10.68 19.02
CA ASN A 66 3.65 11.87 19.49
C ASN A 66 2.69 12.95 20.05
N SER A 67 1.37 12.73 20.03
CA SER A 67 0.40 13.56 20.75
C SER A 67 0.37 13.18 22.25
N GLU A 68 -0.27 14.02 23.06
CA GLU A 68 -0.48 13.71 24.49
C GLU A 68 -1.48 12.56 24.71
N ASP A 69 -2.17 12.15 23.66
CA ASP A 69 -3.13 11.06 23.70
C ASP A 69 -2.41 9.71 23.76
N ASN A 70 -2.70 8.95 24.78
CA ASN A 70 -2.16 7.61 24.95
C ASN A 70 -2.98 6.62 24.09
N ILE A 71 -2.59 6.38 22.84
CA ILE A 71 -3.33 5.58 21.86
C ILE A 71 -2.46 4.43 21.38
N ILE A 72 -3.02 3.22 21.32
CA ILE A 72 -2.37 2.05 20.71
C ILE A 72 -2.60 2.07 19.20
N CYS A 73 -1.53 2.08 18.41
CA CYS A 73 -1.59 2.03 16.96
C CYS A 73 -1.05 0.70 16.44
N ILE A 74 -1.87 -0.04 15.70
CA ILE A 74 -1.58 -1.38 15.17
C ILE A 74 -1.67 -1.35 13.65
N TYR A 75 -0.60 -1.76 12.97
CA TYR A 75 -0.57 -1.92 11.51
C TYR A 75 -0.45 -3.39 11.14
N VAL A 76 -1.30 -3.84 10.24
CA VAL A 76 -1.30 -5.22 9.72
C VAL A 76 -1.42 -5.20 8.20
N ASP A 77 -0.43 -5.74 7.50
CA ASP A 77 -0.53 -6.02 6.08
C ASP A 77 -1.00 -7.47 5.91
N ILE A 78 -2.18 -7.66 5.35
CA ILE A 78 -2.79 -8.98 5.15
C ILE A 78 -2.59 -9.54 3.74
N PHE A 79 -1.76 -8.91 2.91
CA PHE A 79 -1.45 -9.41 1.57
C PHE A 79 -0.99 -10.88 1.54
N PRO A 80 -0.14 -11.37 2.47
CA PRO A 80 0.32 -12.76 2.46
C PRO A 80 -0.71 -13.79 2.93
N THR A 81 -1.87 -13.36 3.44
CA THR A 81 -2.88 -14.26 3.99
C THR A 81 -3.73 -14.92 2.91
N ARG A 82 -4.14 -16.17 3.14
CA ARG A 82 -4.94 -16.97 2.20
C ARG A 82 -6.26 -17.49 2.79
N CYS A 83 -6.42 -17.39 4.09
CA CYS A 83 -7.58 -17.88 4.83
C CYS A 83 -7.76 -17.10 6.14
N LEU A 84 -8.86 -17.34 6.83
CA LEU A 84 -9.17 -16.71 8.11
C LEU A 84 -8.10 -17.02 9.17
N ALA A 85 -7.56 -18.23 9.20
CA ALA A 85 -6.52 -18.61 10.15
C ALA A 85 -5.26 -17.73 10.00
N ASP A 86 -4.79 -17.51 8.77
CA ASP A 86 -3.64 -16.65 8.48
C ASP A 86 -3.90 -15.21 8.94
N PHE A 87 -5.11 -14.69 8.65
CA PHE A 87 -5.53 -13.37 9.08
C PHE A 87 -5.49 -13.21 10.60
N VAL A 88 -6.09 -14.15 11.33
CA VAL A 88 -6.15 -14.12 12.80
C VAL A 88 -4.74 -14.23 13.40
N HIS A 89 -3.89 -15.06 12.79
CA HIS A 89 -2.49 -15.19 13.20
C HIS A 89 -1.73 -13.87 13.07
N LEU A 90 -1.79 -13.21 11.90
CA LEU A 90 -1.10 -11.93 11.67
C LEU A 90 -1.65 -10.80 12.55
N LEU A 91 -2.99 -10.70 12.66
CA LEU A 91 -3.63 -9.71 13.53
C LEU A 91 -3.23 -9.90 14.98
N GLY A 92 -3.29 -11.14 15.47
CA GLY A 92 -2.94 -11.46 16.85
C GLY A 92 -1.48 -11.15 17.15
N LYS A 93 -0.56 -11.47 16.23
CA LYS A 93 0.86 -11.11 16.34
C LYS A 93 1.05 -9.60 16.45
N ALA A 94 0.44 -8.83 15.54
CA ALA A 94 0.56 -7.37 15.53
C ALA A 94 -0.04 -6.72 16.79
N VAL A 95 -1.17 -7.24 17.28
CA VAL A 95 -1.78 -6.81 18.54
C VAL A 95 -0.83 -7.05 19.70
N PHE A 96 -0.27 -8.24 19.79
CA PHE A 96 0.64 -8.63 20.85
C PHE A 96 1.88 -7.73 20.90
N GLU A 97 2.53 -7.51 19.76
CA GLU A 97 3.70 -6.64 19.61
C GLU A 97 3.39 -5.19 20.00
N ALA A 98 2.24 -4.65 19.56
CA ALA A 98 1.83 -3.29 19.87
C ALA A 98 1.54 -3.09 21.37
N VAL A 99 0.86 -4.04 22.01
CA VAL A 99 0.51 -3.96 23.42
C VAL A 99 1.75 -4.15 24.31
N GLN A 100 2.66 -5.06 23.94
CA GLN A 100 3.91 -5.25 24.67
C GLN A 100 4.76 -3.97 24.67
N SER A 101 4.87 -3.31 23.53
CA SER A 101 5.63 -2.06 23.41
C SER A 101 4.98 -0.88 24.15
N HIS A 102 3.69 -0.97 24.47
CA HIS A 102 2.94 0.12 25.08
C HIS A 102 2.95 0.08 26.61
N SER A 103 2.72 -1.08 27.23
CA SER A 103 2.65 -1.22 28.69
C SER A 103 2.73 -2.69 29.14
N GLU A 104 3.61 -3.00 30.12
CA GLU A 104 3.68 -4.32 30.74
C GLU A 104 2.37 -4.75 31.42
N ARG A 105 1.62 -3.77 31.96
CA ARG A 105 0.33 -4.03 32.61
C ARG A 105 -0.75 -4.42 31.62
N LEU A 106 -0.80 -3.78 30.44
CA LEU A 106 -1.70 -4.15 29.36
C LEU A 106 -1.31 -5.52 28.79
N PHE A 107 -0.02 -5.77 28.63
CA PHE A 107 0.52 -7.03 28.18
C PHE A 107 0.07 -8.22 29.04
N SER A 108 0.14 -8.11 30.38
CA SER A 108 -0.32 -9.18 31.28
C SER A 108 -1.83 -9.45 31.17
N LYS A 109 -2.63 -8.41 30.91
CA LYS A 109 -4.07 -8.56 30.66
C LYS A 109 -4.34 -9.25 29.32
N VAL A 110 -3.65 -8.84 28.24
CA VAL A 110 -3.78 -9.45 26.91
C VAL A 110 -3.43 -10.92 26.92
N THR A 111 -2.33 -11.31 27.54
CA THR A 111 -1.93 -12.72 27.66
C THR A 111 -2.93 -13.57 28.44
N SER A 112 -3.61 -12.99 29.45
CA SER A 112 -4.66 -13.72 30.18
C SER A 112 -5.96 -13.87 29.40
N PHE A 113 -6.26 -12.96 28.47
CA PHE A 113 -7.45 -13.00 27.61
C PHE A 113 -7.27 -13.92 26.39
N LEU A 114 -6.05 -14.01 25.86
CA LEU A 114 -5.72 -14.84 24.69
C LEU A 114 -5.57 -16.35 25.07
N SER A 115 -6.35 -16.82 26.03
CA SER A 115 -6.31 -18.23 26.47
C SER A 115 -6.68 -19.23 25.35
N SER A 116 -7.41 -18.79 24.32
CA SER A 116 -7.71 -19.57 23.11
C SER A 116 -6.58 -19.52 22.06
N CYS A 117 -5.72 -18.50 22.15
CA CYS A 117 -4.52 -18.37 21.36
C CYS A 117 -3.35 -18.83 22.23
N ARG A 118 -2.63 -19.84 21.84
CA ARG A 118 -1.42 -20.27 22.56
C ARG A 118 -0.27 -19.36 22.12
N PRO A 119 0.07 -18.31 22.88
CA PRO A 119 1.23 -17.49 22.52
C PRO A 119 2.48 -18.35 22.76
N ALA A 120 3.24 -18.57 21.72
CA ALA A 120 4.56 -19.18 21.80
C ALA A 120 5.62 -18.09 21.63
N ILE A 121 6.50 -17.98 22.62
CA ILE A 121 7.67 -17.12 22.54
C ILE A 121 8.82 -18.03 22.10
N SER A 122 9.33 -17.78 20.90
CA SER A 122 10.57 -18.37 20.42
C SER A 122 11.66 -17.31 20.39
N PHE A 123 12.91 -17.69 20.61
CA PHE A 123 14.03 -16.78 20.46
C PHE A 123 14.76 -17.13 19.16
N ASP A 124 15.05 -16.11 18.36
CA ASP A 124 15.89 -16.28 17.19
C ASP A 124 17.27 -16.80 17.63
N PRO A 125 17.70 -17.97 17.16
CA PRO A 125 18.96 -18.57 17.63
C PRO A 125 20.22 -17.77 17.27
N LEU A 126 20.13 -16.84 16.28
CA LEU A 126 21.27 -16.04 15.83
C LEU A 126 21.32 -14.67 16.50
N THR A 127 20.17 -14.05 16.72
CA THR A 127 20.09 -12.68 17.24
C THR A 127 19.67 -12.61 18.71
N GLY A 128 19.17 -13.70 19.29
CA GLY A 128 18.58 -13.73 20.62
C GLY A 128 17.29 -12.93 20.75
N SER A 129 16.76 -12.38 19.65
CA SER A 129 15.56 -11.55 19.65
C SER A 129 14.33 -12.42 19.89
N PRO A 130 13.40 -12.00 20.78
CA PRO A 130 12.15 -12.73 20.99
C PRO A 130 11.29 -12.63 19.73
N SER A 131 10.88 -13.78 19.22
CA SER A 131 9.88 -13.91 18.16
C SER A 131 8.59 -14.44 18.76
N PHE A 132 7.48 -13.75 18.49
CA PHE A 132 6.17 -14.14 18.98
C PHE A 132 5.41 -14.84 17.86
N SER A 133 4.87 -16.00 18.17
CA SER A 133 3.91 -16.69 17.33
C SER A 133 2.65 -16.98 18.13
N ILE A 134 1.52 -16.95 17.45
CA ILE A 134 0.24 -17.35 18.02
C ILE A 134 -0.15 -18.63 17.33
N ASP A 135 -0.22 -19.71 18.09
CA ASP A 135 -0.72 -20.98 17.57
C ASP A 135 -2.24 -21.03 17.77
N ILE A 136 -2.97 -21.11 16.66
CA ILE A 136 -4.42 -21.18 16.65
C ILE A 136 -4.80 -22.62 16.38
N ALA A 137 -5.47 -23.25 17.35
CA ALA A 137 -5.96 -24.60 17.14
C ALA A 137 -6.98 -24.64 15.98
N PRO A 138 -6.95 -25.65 15.11
CA PRO A 138 -7.92 -25.81 14.04
C PRO A 138 -9.37 -25.65 14.54
N SER A 139 -10.21 -24.97 13.78
CA SER A 139 -11.62 -24.65 14.09
C SER A 139 -11.83 -23.64 15.24
N MET A 140 -10.78 -22.95 15.68
CA MET A 140 -10.87 -21.93 16.74
C MET A 140 -10.65 -20.49 16.22
N GLU A 141 -10.54 -20.31 14.89
CA GLU A 141 -10.19 -19.03 14.26
C GLU A 141 -11.18 -17.92 14.62
N GLU A 142 -12.50 -18.20 14.51
CA GLU A 142 -13.54 -17.22 14.84
C GLU A 142 -13.55 -16.87 16.32
N LYS A 143 -13.29 -17.86 17.20
CA LYS A 143 -13.20 -17.64 18.64
C LYS A 143 -11.97 -16.81 18.97
N SER A 144 -10.83 -17.16 18.41
CA SER A 144 -9.57 -16.43 18.61
C SER A 144 -9.68 -14.98 18.15
N LEU A 145 -10.30 -14.73 16.98
CA LEU A 145 -10.59 -13.37 16.52
C LEU A 145 -11.52 -12.61 17.48
N SER A 146 -12.54 -13.31 18.00
CA SER A 146 -13.44 -12.75 19.00
C SER A 146 -12.72 -12.34 20.28
N ASP A 147 -11.84 -13.20 20.75
CA ASP A 147 -11.06 -12.94 21.96
C ASP A 147 -10.09 -11.78 21.76
N ILE A 148 -9.43 -11.68 20.59
CA ILE A 148 -8.58 -10.55 20.21
C ILE A 148 -9.39 -9.24 20.23
N PHE A 149 -10.53 -9.19 19.55
CA PHE A 149 -11.36 -7.97 19.48
C PHE A 149 -11.93 -7.60 20.85
N ASN A 150 -12.39 -8.56 21.64
CA ASN A 150 -12.87 -8.32 22.99
C ASN A 150 -11.76 -7.77 23.91
N CYS A 151 -10.54 -8.23 23.73
CA CYS A 151 -9.39 -7.74 24.47
C CYS A 151 -9.09 -6.27 24.14
N LEU A 152 -9.09 -5.93 22.85
CA LEU A 152 -8.85 -4.58 22.36
C LEU A 152 -9.97 -3.62 22.77
N GLU A 153 -11.23 -4.05 22.70
CA GLU A 153 -12.38 -3.24 23.13
C GLU A 153 -12.36 -2.91 24.63
N LYS A 154 -11.82 -3.81 25.44
CA LYS A 154 -11.66 -3.61 26.90
C LYS A 154 -10.37 -2.87 27.28
N SER A 155 -9.61 -2.39 26.30
CA SER A 155 -8.41 -1.57 26.56
C SER A 155 -8.79 -0.30 27.32
N GLU A 156 -7.93 0.12 28.25
CA GLU A 156 -8.09 1.38 28.99
C GLU A 156 -7.80 2.61 28.11
N VAL A 157 -7.21 2.41 26.94
CA VAL A 157 -6.84 3.44 25.98
C VAL A 157 -7.42 3.13 24.60
N PRO A 158 -7.72 4.14 23.78
CA PRO A 158 -8.20 3.92 22.43
C PRO A 158 -7.19 3.13 21.57
N VAL A 159 -7.72 2.36 20.63
CA VAL A 159 -6.91 1.54 19.73
C VAL A 159 -7.22 1.90 18.27
N TYR A 160 -6.20 2.21 17.48
CA TYR A 160 -6.32 2.42 16.06
C TYR A 160 -5.65 1.28 15.30
N ILE A 161 -6.40 0.61 14.43
CA ILE A 161 -5.93 -0.53 13.65
C ILE A 161 -5.99 -0.18 12.17
N ALA A 162 -4.85 -0.25 11.49
CA ALA A 162 -4.80 -0.21 10.04
C ALA A 162 -4.63 -1.62 9.48
N ILE A 163 -5.57 -2.04 8.63
CA ILE A 163 -5.51 -3.30 7.90
C ILE A 163 -5.24 -2.95 6.44
N ASP A 164 -4.02 -3.19 6.00
CA ASP A 164 -3.60 -2.93 4.62
C ASP A 164 -3.89 -4.15 3.72
N GLU A 165 -4.18 -3.89 2.45
CA GLU A 165 -4.60 -4.85 1.44
C GLU A 165 -5.88 -5.63 1.82
N PHE A 166 -6.84 -4.92 2.44
CA PHE A 166 -8.07 -5.51 3.01
C PHE A 166 -8.92 -6.29 2.00
N GLN A 167 -8.83 -5.98 0.69
CA GLN A 167 -9.51 -6.75 -0.34
C GLN A 167 -9.13 -8.24 -0.35
N GLN A 168 -8.00 -8.60 0.28
CA GLN A 168 -7.56 -10.00 0.40
C GLN A 168 -8.60 -10.88 1.10
N VAL A 169 -9.36 -10.32 2.04
CA VAL A 169 -10.45 -11.03 2.75
C VAL A 169 -11.50 -11.58 1.78
N ALA A 170 -11.74 -10.90 0.64
CA ALA A 170 -12.72 -11.36 -0.35
C ALA A 170 -12.30 -12.63 -1.10
N SER A 171 -11.03 -13.01 -1.02
CA SER A 171 -10.47 -14.22 -1.65
C SER A 171 -10.41 -15.44 -0.72
N TYR A 172 -10.78 -15.29 0.55
CA TYR A 172 -10.71 -16.39 1.50
C TYR A 172 -11.73 -17.49 1.19
N PRO A 173 -11.36 -18.76 1.38
CA PRO A 173 -12.26 -19.88 1.11
C PRO A 173 -13.45 -19.96 2.09
N GLU A 174 -13.30 -19.38 3.29
CA GLU A 174 -14.36 -19.38 4.29
C GLU A 174 -15.46 -18.40 3.90
N SER A 175 -16.62 -18.93 3.55
CA SER A 175 -17.80 -18.10 3.21
C SER A 175 -18.27 -17.30 4.41
N GLY A 176 -18.55 -16.00 4.20
CA GLY A 176 -19.08 -15.13 5.25
C GLY A 176 -18.04 -14.43 6.12
N THR A 177 -16.74 -14.55 5.83
CA THR A 177 -15.68 -13.85 6.59
C THR A 177 -15.91 -12.34 6.64
N GLU A 178 -16.30 -11.69 5.55
CA GLU A 178 -16.65 -10.26 5.56
C GLU A 178 -17.81 -9.95 6.50
N ALA A 179 -18.87 -10.76 6.46
CA ALA A 179 -20.04 -10.55 7.31
C ALA A 179 -19.70 -10.74 8.79
N MET A 180 -18.89 -11.73 9.10
CA MET A 180 -18.41 -12.00 10.46
C MET A 180 -17.53 -10.86 10.98
N LEU A 181 -16.56 -10.38 10.19
CA LEU A 181 -15.74 -9.21 10.55
C LEU A 181 -16.61 -7.97 10.78
N ARG A 182 -17.52 -7.68 9.84
CA ARG A 182 -18.42 -6.53 9.91
C ARG A 182 -19.31 -6.58 11.16
N SER A 183 -19.89 -7.74 11.47
CA SER A 183 -20.77 -7.90 12.63
C SER A 183 -20.08 -7.62 13.97
N ARG A 184 -18.77 -7.81 14.05
CA ARG A 184 -17.97 -7.51 15.26
C ARG A 184 -17.51 -6.06 15.28
N ILE A 185 -16.91 -5.58 14.20
CA ILE A 185 -16.33 -4.25 14.10
C ILE A 185 -17.36 -3.14 14.35
N GLN A 186 -18.61 -3.33 13.90
CA GLN A 186 -19.67 -2.32 14.06
C GLN A 186 -20.05 -1.98 15.50
N PHE A 187 -19.74 -2.86 16.44
CA PHE A 187 -20.07 -2.67 17.86
C PHE A 187 -18.85 -2.27 18.70
N MET A 188 -17.71 -2.08 18.06
CA MET A 188 -16.51 -1.62 18.76
C MET A 188 -16.55 -0.09 18.91
N HIS A 189 -16.40 0.38 20.14
CA HIS A 189 -16.44 1.80 20.48
C HIS A 189 -15.06 2.36 20.85
N ASN A 190 -14.17 1.47 21.31
CA ASN A 190 -12.81 1.82 21.72
C ASN A 190 -11.76 1.49 20.63
N VAL A 191 -12.17 0.82 19.55
CA VAL A 191 -11.28 0.41 18.45
C VAL A 191 -11.77 1.00 17.13
N HIS A 192 -10.90 1.74 16.45
CA HIS A 192 -11.22 2.37 15.18
C HIS A 192 -10.29 1.89 14.08
N PHE A 193 -10.82 1.72 12.87
CA PHE A 193 -10.15 1.03 11.78
C PHE A 193 -9.84 1.95 10.61
N ILE A 194 -8.65 1.75 10.03
CA ILE A 194 -8.29 2.19 8.69
C ILE A 194 -8.21 0.94 7.83
N PHE A 195 -9.13 0.78 6.89
CA PHE A 195 -9.03 -0.24 5.85
C PHE A 195 -8.32 0.35 4.65
N SER A 196 -7.29 -0.29 4.15
CA SER A 196 -6.53 0.16 3.00
C SER A 196 -6.45 -0.95 1.96
N GLY A 197 -6.40 -0.57 0.69
CA GLY A 197 -6.23 -1.54 -0.38
C GLY A 197 -5.80 -0.90 -1.70
N SER A 198 -5.09 -1.68 -2.49
CA SER A 198 -4.51 -1.23 -3.76
C SER A 198 -5.38 -1.55 -4.96
N GLN A 199 -6.23 -2.56 -4.87
CA GLN A 199 -7.20 -2.91 -5.92
C GLN A 199 -8.48 -2.11 -5.70
N GLN A 200 -8.49 -0.87 -6.17
CA GLN A 200 -9.58 0.09 -5.92
C GLN A 200 -10.96 -0.45 -6.24
N HIS A 201 -11.11 -1.20 -7.35
CA HIS A 201 -12.40 -1.74 -7.76
C HIS A 201 -12.96 -2.73 -6.72
N LEU A 202 -12.11 -3.57 -6.12
CA LEU A 202 -12.52 -4.50 -5.07
C LEU A 202 -12.85 -3.76 -3.77
N ILE A 203 -12.02 -2.79 -3.38
CA ILE A 203 -12.29 -1.95 -2.21
C ILE A 203 -13.62 -1.20 -2.37
N TYR A 204 -13.87 -0.60 -3.53
CA TYR A 204 -15.15 0.07 -3.79
C TYR A 204 -16.33 -0.91 -3.82
N GLU A 205 -16.14 -2.10 -4.38
CA GLU A 205 -17.18 -3.14 -4.33
C GLU A 205 -17.49 -3.51 -2.88
N MET A 206 -16.50 -3.76 -2.03
CA MET A 206 -16.68 -4.14 -0.63
C MET A 206 -17.39 -3.07 0.19
N PHE A 207 -17.06 -1.78 0.02
CA PHE A 207 -17.52 -0.70 0.88
C PHE A 207 -18.65 0.15 0.30
N LEU A 208 -18.88 0.14 -1.02
CA LEU A 208 -19.90 0.96 -1.70
C LEU A 208 -21.02 0.15 -2.33
N SER A 209 -20.87 -1.18 -2.48
CA SER A 209 -21.95 -2.02 -3.03
C SER A 209 -22.92 -2.44 -1.93
N ALA A 210 -24.22 -2.14 -2.12
CA ALA A 210 -25.29 -2.54 -1.20
C ALA A 210 -25.42 -4.06 -1.01
N LYS A 211 -24.76 -4.86 -1.85
CA LYS A 211 -24.75 -6.33 -1.76
C LYS A 211 -23.67 -6.87 -0.82
N ARG A 212 -22.74 -6.01 -0.34
CA ARG A 212 -21.59 -6.41 0.46
C ARG A 212 -21.78 -6.06 1.94
N PRO A 213 -21.24 -6.87 2.86
CA PRO A 213 -21.41 -6.65 4.29
C PRO A 213 -20.93 -5.28 4.78
N PHE A 214 -19.79 -4.78 4.24
CA PHE A 214 -19.22 -3.50 4.64
C PHE A 214 -19.87 -2.26 4.00
N TYR A 215 -20.99 -2.42 3.29
CA TYR A 215 -21.69 -1.30 2.67
C TYR A 215 -21.92 -0.13 3.65
N ASN A 216 -21.50 1.07 3.27
CA ASN A 216 -21.61 2.31 4.06
C ASN A 216 -21.14 2.19 5.53
N SER A 217 -20.15 1.33 5.82
CA SER A 217 -19.66 1.14 7.18
C SER A 217 -18.48 2.03 7.56
N THR A 218 -17.92 2.75 6.60
CA THR A 218 -16.73 3.59 6.78
C THR A 218 -16.84 4.90 6.00
N GLN A 219 -16.04 5.87 6.39
CA GLN A 219 -15.79 7.07 5.58
C GLN A 219 -14.79 6.73 4.48
N ILE A 220 -15.20 6.86 3.22
CA ILE A 220 -14.26 6.66 2.09
C ILE A 220 -13.36 7.88 1.94
N MET A 221 -12.07 7.65 1.85
CA MET A 221 -11.04 8.65 1.56
C MET A 221 -10.25 8.19 0.34
N ASN A 222 -10.27 8.99 -0.72
CA ASN A 222 -9.49 8.74 -1.92
C ASN A 222 -8.16 9.47 -1.82
N LEU A 223 -7.07 8.75 -2.02
CA LEU A 223 -5.75 9.33 -2.08
C LEU A 223 -5.36 9.56 -3.54
N THR A 224 -5.04 10.81 -3.87
CA THR A 224 -4.57 11.23 -5.19
C THR A 224 -3.04 11.42 -5.20
N THR A 225 -2.47 11.83 -6.32
CA THR A 225 -1.06 12.21 -6.41
C THR A 225 -0.77 13.43 -5.55
N ILE A 226 0.47 13.57 -5.10
CA ILE A 226 0.94 14.76 -4.38
C ILE A 226 0.97 15.94 -5.36
N ASP A 227 0.62 17.13 -4.88
CA ASP A 227 0.75 18.36 -5.68
C ASP A 227 2.19 18.52 -6.18
N PRO A 228 2.42 18.77 -7.48
CA PRO A 228 3.76 18.83 -8.05
C PRO A 228 4.65 19.93 -7.46
N GLU A 229 4.10 21.07 -7.03
CA GLU A 229 4.87 22.14 -6.42
C GLU A 229 5.31 21.77 -4.99
N ASN A 230 4.41 21.19 -4.21
CA ASN A 230 4.73 20.70 -2.86
C ASN A 230 5.76 19.57 -2.95
N TYR A 231 5.62 18.70 -3.94
CA TYR A 231 6.53 17.58 -4.12
C TYR A 231 7.92 18.06 -4.60
N TYR A 232 7.98 19.06 -5.47
CA TYR A 232 9.24 19.70 -5.84
C TYR A 232 9.93 20.33 -4.64
N THR A 233 9.20 21.11 -3.85
CA THR A 233 9.75 21.76 -2.64
C THR A 233 10.35 20.72 -1.66
N PHE A 234 9.69 19.60 -1.50
CA PHE A 234 10.21 18.49 -0.70
C PHE A 234 11.48 17.89 -1.29
N ALA A 235 11.52 17.60 -2.59
CA ALA A 235 12.68 17.05 -3.27
C ALA A 235 13.88 18.00 -3.22
N ASP A 236 13.66 19.27 -3.53
CA ASP A 236 14.69 20.32 -3.50
C ASP A 236 15.31 20.46 -2.10
N ARG A 237 14.48 20.42 -1.05
CA ARG A 237 14.97 20.42 0.34
C ARG A 237 15.87 19.22 0.62
N LEU A 238 15.46 18.00 0.25
CA LEU A 238 16.26 16.80 0.51
C LEU A 238 17.59 16.82 -0.27
N PHE A 239 17.58 17.30 -1.51
CA PHE A 239 18.79 17.48 -2.30
C PHE A 239 19.70 18.54 -1.66
N GLY A 240 19.13 19.69 -1.24
CA GLY A 240 19.85 20.78 -0.59
C GLY A 240 20.51 20.39 0.73
N GLU A 241 19.86 19.57 1.55
CA GLU A 241 20.45 19.01 2.78
C GLU A 241 21.67 18.12 2.51
N GLY A 242 21.75 17.53 1.31
CA GLY A 242 22.91 16.78 0.83
C GLY A 242 23.94 17.62 0.07
N GLY A 243 23.76 18.95 0.01
CA GLY A 243 24.63 19.85 -0.74
C GLY A 243 24.49 19.74 -2.26
N ARG A 244 23.32 19.30 -2.75
CA ARG A 244 23.01 19.07 -4.17
C ARG A 244 21.77 19.87 -4.59
N THR A 245 21.57 19.99 -5.89
CA THR A 245 20.41 20.67 -6.45
C THR A 245 19.72 19.82 -7.51
N ILE A 246 18.43 20.06 -7.70
CA ILE A 246 17.67 19.53 -8.83
C ILE A 246 16.86 20.67 -9.49
N ASP A 247 17.05 20.86 -10.79
CA ASP A 247 16.30 21.84 -11.53
C ASP A 247 14.81 21.51 -11.52
N LYS A 248 13.97 22.52 -11.20
CA LYS A 248 12.52 22.38 -11.15
C LYS A 248 11.93 21.80 -12.45
N SER A 249 12.44 22.23 -13.59
CA SER A 249 12.00 21.73 -14.89
C SER A 249 12.23 20.23 -15.07
N LEU A 250 13.35 19.72 -14.54
CA LEU A 250 13.68 18.30 -14.57
C LEU A 250 12.84 17.50 -13.59
N PHE A 251 12.59 18.02 -12.39
CA PHE A 251 11.63 17.41 -11.47
C PHE A 251 10.23 17.31 -12.10
N MET A 252 9.74 18.40 -12.71
CA MET A 252 8.43 18.42 -13.38
C MET A 252 8.39 17.45 -14.58
N PHE A 253 9.50 17.26 -15.27
CA PHE A 253 9.62 16.24 -16.32
C PHE A 253 9.47 14.83 -15.74
N ILE A 254 10.18 14.51 -14.64
CA ILE A 254 10.05 13.23 -13.93
C ILE A 254 8.59 13.02 -13.48
N TYR A 255 8.01 14.01 -12.80
CA TYR A 255 6.64 13.96 -12.30
C TYR A 255 5.65 13.65 -13.42
N LYS A 256 5.77 14.32 -14.56
CA LYS A 256 4.92 14.12 -15.73
C LYS A 256 5.10 12.75 -16.37
N CYS A 257 6.33 12.26 -16.50
CA CYS A 257 6.62 10.93 -17.07
C CYS A 257 5.93 9.80 -16.29
N PHE A 258 5.83 9.97 -14.97
CA PHE A 258 5.25 8.96 -14.08
C PHE A 258 3.89 9.37 -13.51
N GLU A 259 3.21 10.38 -14.10
CA GLU A 259 1.88 10.86 -13.70
C GLU A 259 1.78 11.13 -12.17
N GLY A 260 2.88 11.54 -11.52
CA GLY A 260 2.95 11.85 -10.10
C GLY A 260 2.85 10.64 -9.15
N TYR A 261 2.92 9.40 -9.66
CA TYR A 261 2.94 8.21 -8.81
C TYR A 261 4.19 8.20 -7.93
N THR A 262 3.97 8.34 -6.64
CA THR A 262 5.01 8.61 -5.63
C THR A 262 6.20 7.66 -5.72
N TRP A 263 5.96 6.35 -5.81
CA TRP A 263 7.04 5.36 -5.84
C TRP A 263 7.96 5.51 -7.05
N TYR A 264 7.42 5.78 -8.24
CA TYR A 264 8.24 5.96 -9.44
C TYR A 264 9.06 7.25 -9.37
N VAL A 265 8.41 8.35 -8.95
CA VAL A 265 9.10 9.64 -8.78
C VAL A 265 10.22 9.49 -7.76
N GLN A 266 9.95 8.88 -6.59
CA GLN A 266 10.97 8.63 -5.57
C GLN A 266 12.08 7.70 -6.07
N THR A 267 11.77 6.67 -6.86
CA THR A 267 12.78 5.77 -7.41
C THR A 267 13.76 6.51 -8.31
N ILE A 268 13.26 7.40 -9.19
CA ILE A 268 14.14 8.22 -10.04
C ILE A 268 14.94 9.23 -9.21
N LEU A 269 14.30 9.95 -8.31
CA LEU A 269 14.98 10.93 -7.44
C LEU A 269 16.05 10.27 -6.56
N ASN A 270 15.78 9.07 -6.05
CA ASN A 270 16.75 8.29 -5.27
C ASN A 270 17.98 7.94 -6.10
N ARG A 271 17.78 7.46 -7.33
CA ARG A 271 18.86 7.14 -8.27
C ARG A 271 19.66 8.40 -8.64
N LEU A 272 19.00 9.51 -8.92
CA LEU A 272 19.67 10.77 -9.20
C LEU A 272 20.45 11.31 -8.00
N TYR A 273 19.90 11.18 -6.79
CA TYR A 273 20.60 11.57 -5.58
C TYR A 273 21.86 10.73 -5.35
N GLU A 274 21.84 9.45 -5.69
CA GLU A 274 22.98 8.52 -5.56
C GLU A 274 24.19 8.95 -6.38
N THR A 275 24.01 9.61 -7.54
CA THR A 275 25.13 10.06 -8.40
C THR A 275 26.07 11.05 -7.69
N GLY A 276 25.57 11.77 -6.70
CA GLY A 276 26.35 12.81 -6.00
C GLY A 276 26.41 14.15 -6.73
N GLU A 277 25.76 14.28 -7.89
CA GLU A 277 25.82 15.42 -8.77
C GLU A 277 24.62 16.36 -8.59
N ASN A 278 24.77 17.60 -9.08
CA ASN A 278 23.65 18.49 -9.33
C ASN A 278 22.90 18.04 -10.58
N ILE A 279 21.57 18.03 -10.53
CA ILE A 279 20.73 17.57 -11.63
C ILE A 279 20.28 18.78 -12.43
N THR A 280 20.99 19.05 -13.53
CA THR A 280 20.83 20.24 -14.38
C THR A 280 20.60 19.90 -15.84
N ASP A 281 20.78 18.64 -16.24
CA ASP A 281 20.62 18.18 -17.63
C ASP A 281 19.59 17.06 -17.74
N LYS A 282 18.76 17.12 -18.77
CA LYS A 282 17.73 16.09 -19.04
C LYS A 282 18.32 14.71 -19.34
N SER A 283 19.55 14.65 -19.86
CA SER A 283 20.24 13.38 -20.11
C SER A 283 20.43 12.58 -18.82
N GLN A 284 20.75 13.23 -17.69
CA GLN A 284 20.89 12.58 -16.38
C GLN A 284 19.61 11.84 -15.98
N VAL A 285 18.45 12.48 -16.16
CA VAL A 285 17.15 11.89 -15.86
C VAL A 285 16.83 10.72 -16.81
N THR A 286 17.07 10.91 -18.12
CA THR A 286 16.76 9.85 -19.09
C THR A 286 17.69 8.66 -18.95
N GLU A 287 18.92 8.86 -18.56
CA GLU A 287 19.88 7.79 -18.27
C GLU A 287 19.48 7.01 -17.02
N ALA A 288 19.12 7.69 -15.93
CA ALA A 288 18.60 7.04 -14.73
C ALA A 288 17.36 6.18 -15.01
N ILE A 289 16.43 6.64 -15.84
CA ILE A 289 15.26 5.86 -16.26
C ILE A 289 15.71 4.62 -17.06
N ARG A 290 16.61 4.77 -18.05
CA ARG A 290 17.10 3.67 -18.87
C ARG A 290 17.84 2.62 -18.05
N ASP A 291 18.63 3.03 -17.09
CA ASP A 291 19.37 2.11 -16.24
C ASP A 291 18.42 1.25 -15.40
N ILE A 292 17.39 1.86 -14.78
CA ILE A 292 16.36 1.10 -14.04
C ILE A 292 15.63 0.13 -14.97
N VAL A 293 15.27 0.54 -16.19
CA VAL A 293 14.62 -0.32 -17.16
C VAL A 293 15.54 -1.47 -17.57
N ARG A 294 16.82 -1.20 -17.80
CA ARG A 294 17.84 -2.20 -18.18
C ARG A 294 18.06 -3.23 -17.07
N GLU A 295 18.18 -2.79 -15.83
CA GLU A 295 18.32 -3.65 -14.64
C GLU A 295 17.16 -4.66 -14.52
N ASN A 296 15.96 -4.26 -14.95
CA ASN A 296 14.75 -5.09 -14.87
C ASN A 296 14.44 -5.89 -16.14
N THR A 297 15.26 -5.79 -17.18
CA THR A 297 15.00 -6.42 -18.49
C THR A 297 14.74 -7.92 -18.40
N MET A 298 15.54 -8.67 -17.60
CA MET A 298 15.32 -10.12 -17.46
C MET A 298 13.98 -10.44 -16.78
N VAL A 299 13.56 -9.63 -15.81
CA VAL A 299 12.26 -9.79 -15.13
C VAL A 299 11.14 -9.55 -16.13
N TYR A 300 11.26 -8.52 -16.96
CA TYR A 300 10.25 -8.21 -17.99
C TYR A 300 10.18 -9.28 -19.06
N GLN A 301 11.32 -9.77 -19.57
CA GLN A 301 11.37 -10.87 -20.54
C GLN A 301 10.71 -12.13 -19.98
N ASN A 302 11.00 -12.52 -18.75
CA ASN A 302 10.35 -13.65 -18.09
C ASN A 302 8.84 -13.45 -17.93
N THR A 303 8.42 -12.22 -17.57
CA THR A 303 7.00 -11.89 -17.41
C THR A 303 6.25 -12.03 -18.72
N ILE A 304 6.77 -11.50 -19.83
CA ILE A 304 6.11 -11.59 -21.13
C ILE A 304 6.17 -13.00 -21.74
N ALA A 305 7.22 -13.78 -21.45
CA ALA A 305 7.35 -15.17 -21.90
C ALA A 305 6.25 -16.09 -21.33
N MET A 306 5.66 -15.73 -20.19
CA MET A 306 4.54 -16.46 -19.60
C MET A 306 3.17 -16.07 -20.17
N LEU A 307 3.12 -15.11 -21.10
CA LEU A 307 1.86 -14.61 -21.64
C LEU A 307 1.52 -15.33 -22.95
N PRO A 308 0.25 -15.76 -23.13
CA PRO A 308 -0.24 -16.14 -24.45
C PRO A 308 -0.12 -15.00 -25.45
N ASP A 309 0.16 -15.31 -26.72
CA ASP A 309 0.38 -14.34 -27.78
C ASP A 309 -0.66 -13.22 -27.84
N LYS A 310 -1.95 -13.56 -27.69
CA LYS A 310 -3.03 -12.58 -27.71
C LYS A 310 -2.96 -11.57 -26.58
N GLN A 311 -2.55 -12.02 -25.38
CA GLN A 311 -2.37 -11.13 -24.23
C GLN A 311 -1.15 -10.24 -24.43
N LEU A 312 -0.04 -10.80 -24.91
CA LEU A 312 1.18 -10.05 -25.22
C LEU A 312 0.94 -8.96 -26.28
N GLN A 313 0.21 -9.28 -27.38
CA GLN A 313 -0.13 -8.30 -28.40
C GLN A 313 -0.95 -7.13 -27.83
N VAL A 314 -1.95 -7.40 -26.97
CA VAL A 314 -2.76 -6.36 -26.33
C VAL A 314 -1.91 -5.54 -25.35
N LEU A 315 -1.04 -6.18 -24.58
CA LEU A 315 -0.15 -5.49 -23.64
C LEU A 315 0.84 -4.55 -24.38
N LYS A 316 1.47 -5.02 -25.47
CA LYS A 316 2.34 -4.19 -26.32
C LYS A 316 1.58 -3.03 -26.99
N ALA A 317 0.35 -3.27 -27.42
CA ALA A 317 -0.50 -2.22 -28.01
C ALA A 317 -0.85 -1.13 -26.97
N LEU A 318 -1.18 -1.53 -25.75
CA LEU A 318 -1.43 -0.59 -24.65
C LEU A 318 -0.17 0.20 -24.28
N ALA A 319 1.00 -0.44 -24.24
CA ALA A 319 2.25 0.25 -23.95
C ALA A 319 2.56 1.33 -25.02
N LYS A 320 2.33 1.03 -26.29
CA LYS A 320 2.56 2.00 -27.40
C LYS A 320 1.53 3.12 -27.44
N GLU A 321 0.26 2.85 -27.11
CA GLU A 321 -0.80 3.87 -27.07
C GLU A 321 -0.68 4.76 -25.84
N GLY A 322 -0.20 4.21 -24.72
CA GLY A 322 -0.36 4.79 -23.41
C GLY A 322 -1.77 4.55 -22.86
N LYS A 323 -2.26 5.47 -22.02
CA LYS A 323 -3.59 5.37 -21.41
C LYS A 323 -4.69 5.50 -22.46
N THR A 324 -5.58 4.51 -22.56
CA THR A 324 -6.67 4.48 -23.54
C THR A 324 -8.00 4.05 -22.94
N ALA A 325 -9.07 4.81 -23.23
CA ALA A 325 -10.40 4.55 -22.68
C ALA A 325 -11.09 3.34 -23.32
N THR A 326 -10.80 3.04 -24.57
CA THR A 326 -11.56 2.06 -25.35
C THR A 326 -10.71 1.14 -26.22
N PRO A 327 -9.86 0.29 -25.61
CA PRO A 327 -8.93 -0.58 -26.36
C PRO A 327 -9.63 -1.70 -27.15
N ASN A 328 -10.93 -1.92 -26.90
CA ASN A 328 -11.77 -2.89 -27.62
C ASN A 328 -12.55 -2.27 -28.79
N LYS A 329 -12.38 -0.96 -29.09
CA LYS A 329 -13.01 -0.33 -30.26
C LYS A 329 -12.23 -0.55 -31.55
N GLY A 330 -12.95 -0.50 -32.68
CA GLY A 330 -12.41 -0.78 -34.01
C GLY A 330 -11.14 0.00 -34.36
N ALA A 331 -11.07 1.30 -34.01
CA ALA A 331 -9.89 2.14 -34.30
C ALA A 331 -8.60 1.61 -33.65
N PHE A 332 -8.67 1.22 -32.36
CA PHE A 332 -7.51 0.67 -31.65
C PHE A 332 -7.15 -0.72 -32.21
N ILE A 333 -8.16 -1.57 -32.45
CA ILE A 333 -7.99 -2.92 -33.00
C ILE A 333 -7.29 -2.84 -34.36
N GLN A 334 -7.75 -1.95 -35.24
CA GLN A 334 -7.19 -1.75 -36.56
C GLN A 334 -5.76 -1.18 -36.52
N LYS A 335 -5.53 -0.16 -35.66
CA LYS A 335 -4.21 0.47 -35.49
C LYS A 335 -3.12 -0.52 -35.10
N TYR A 336 -3.44 -1.48 -34.26
CA TYR A 336 -2.50 -2.47 -33.72
C TYR A 336 -2.67 -3.87 -34.31
N SER A 337 -3.44 -4.00 -35.41
CA SER A 337 -3.69 -5.28 -36.09
C SER A 337 -4.14 -6.40 -35.16
N LEU A 338 -4.93 -6.03 -34.15
CA LEU A 338 -5.47 -6.98 -33.18
C LEU A 338 -6.65 -7.76 -33.81
N LYS A 339 -7.01 -8.88 -33.19
CA LYS A 339 -8.15 -9.69 -33.64
C LYS A 339 -9.49 -9.01 -33.28
N ALA A 340 -10.53 -9.78 -33.10
CA ALA A 340 -11.88 -9.28 -32.76
C ALA A 340 -11.94 -8.59 -31.38
N ALA A 341 -12.90 -7.69 -31.21
CA ALA A 341 -13.14 -6.96 -29.95
C ALA A 341 -13.33 -7.89 -28.74
N SER A 342 -13.99 -9.05 -28.91
CA SER A 342 -14.14 -10.07 -27.87
C SER A 342 -12.80 -10.66 -27.41
N THR A 343 -11.89 -10.89 -28.36
CA THR A 343 -10.53 -11.38 -28.03
C THR A 343 -9.75 -10.34 -27.21
N VAL A 344 -9.85 -9.06 -27.59
CA VAL A 344 -9.20 -7.96 -26.86
C VAL A 344 -9.80 -7.84 -25.46
N SER A 345 -11.12 -7.91 -25.32
CA SER A 345 -11.78 -7.84 -24.01
C SER A 345 -11.38 -9.01 -23.09
N SER A 346 -11.30 -10.22 -23.60
CA SER A 346 -10.86 -11.39 -22.83
C SER A 346 -9.38 -11.27 -22.43
N ALA A 347 -8.53 -10.77 -23.33
CA ALA A 347 -7.11 -10.53 -23.04
C ALA A 347 -6.93 -9.45 -21.97
N LEU A 348 -7.72 -8.35 -22.04
CA LEU A 348 -7.72 -7.30 -21.03
C LEU A 348 -8.13 -7.81 -19.65
N SER A 349 -9.20 -8.60 -19.55
CA SER A 349 -9.60 -9.21 -18.29
C SER A 349 -8.47 -10.04 -17.68
N ALA A 350 -7.88 -10.94 -18.47
CA ALA A 350 -6.79 -11.77 -18.00
C ALA A 350 -5.52 -10.98 -17.64
N LEU A 351 -5.25 -9.86 -18.32
CA LEU A 351 -4.11 -8.99 -17.99
C LEU A 351 -4.37 -8.18 -16.72
N ILE A 352 -5.62 -7.80 -16.45
CA ILE A 352 -6.02 -7.16 -15.19
C ILE A 352 -5.89 -8.15 -14.03
N ASP A 353 -6.38 -9.37 -14.19
CA ASP A 353 -6.27 -10.45 -13.18
C ASP A 353 -4.81 -10.77 -12.86
N LYS A 354 -3.90 -10.64 -13.85
CA LYS A 354 -2.45 -10.78 -13.68
C LYS A 354 -1.75 -9.52 -13.18
N GLU A 355 -2.49 -8.46 -12.91
CA GLU A 355 -1.96 -7.15 -12.52
C GLU A 355 -0.93 -6.55 -13.50
N LEU A 356 -1.01 -6.88 -14.79
CA LEU A 356 -0.19 -6.28 -15.85
C LEU A 356 -0.85 -5.07 -16.49
N VAL A 357 -2.17 -4.97 -16.40
CA VAL A 357 -2.97 -3.84 -16.87
C VAL A 357 -3.80 -3.30 -15.72
N TYR A 358 -3.82 -1.98 -15.60
CA TYR A 358 -4.65 -1.26 -14.65
C TYR A 358 -5.82 -0.60 -15.37
N ARG A 359 -7.01 -0.73 -14.79
CA ARG A 359 -8.22 -0.04 -15.24
C ARG A 359 -8.55 1.11 -14.29
N SER A 360 -8.48 2.33 -14.77
CA SER A 360 -8.93 3.54 -14.08
C SER A 360 -10.24 4.05 -14.68
N PRO A 361 -10.90 5.06 -14.06
CA PRO A 361 -12.04 5.75 -14.68
C PRO A 361 -11.71 6.32 -16.06
N ASP A 362 -10.46 6.72 -16.30
CA ASP A 362 -9.99 7.32 -17.55
C ASP A 362 -9.55 6.30 -18.60
N GLY A 363 -9.53 5.01 -18.27
CA GLY A 363 -9.17 3.94 -19.22
C GLY A 363 -8.18 2.91 -18.69
N TYR A 364 -7.58 2.22 -19.65
CA TYR A 364 -6.63 1.12 -19.42
C TYR A 364 -5.21 1.61 -19.66
N SER A 365 -4.27 1.16 -18.86
CA SER A 365 -2.83 1.41 -19.02
C SER A 365 -2.03 0.21 -18.53
N VAL A 366 -0.79 0.09 -18.97
CA VAL A 366 0.15 -0.88 -18.40
C VAL A 366 0.36 -0.54 -16.93
N TYR A 367 0.32 -1.54 -16.07
CA TYR A 367 0.35 -1.33 -14.62
C TYR A 367 1.71 -0.84 -14.13
N ASP A 368 2.80 -1.47 -14.59
CA ASP A 368 4.16 -1.04 -14.27
C ASP A 368 4.69 -0.07 -15.33
N ARG A 369 5.00 1.17 -14.93
CA ARG A 369 5.46 2.23 -15.84
C ARG A 369 6.85 1.97 -16.41
N PHE A 370 7.73 1.27 -15.69
CA PHE A 370 9.03 0.88 -16.25
C PHE A 370 8.88 -0.25 -17.26
N LEU A 371 7.98 -1.22 -17.01
CA LEU A 371 7.61 -2.23 -18.01
C LEU A 371 6.98 -1.57 -19.25
N GLU A 372 6.13 -0.54 -19.06
CA GLU A 372 5.55 0.21 -20.19
C GLU A 372 6.62 0.84 -21.06
N ILE A 373 7.63 1.49 -20.45
CA ILE A 373 8.76 2.10 -21.17
C ILE A 373 9.53 1.03 -21.93
N TRP A 374 9.87 -0.07 -21.28
CA TRP A 374 10.57 -1.19 -21.90
C TRP A 374 9.82 -1.77 -23.11
N LEU A 375 8.51 -2.00 -22.98
CA LEU A 375 7.66 -2.52 -24.07
C LEU A 375 7.51 -1.57 -25.26
N ARG A 376 7.75 -0.27 -25.09
CA ARG A 376 7.74 0.72 -26.17
C ARG A 376 9.01 0.67 -27.01
N GLU A 377 10.13 0.28 -26.42
CA GLU A 377 11.44 0.19 -27.05
C GLU A 377 11.64 -1.15 -27.78
N GLU A 378 10.89 -2.21 -27.37
CA GLU A 378 10.80 -3.53 -28.04
C GLU A 378 9.87 -3.50 -29.29
#